data_279dfbf1fa7bb8112888f31d80d62efd
#
_entry.id   279dfbf1fa7bb8112888f31d80d62efd
#
_cell.length_a   1.000
_cell.length_b   1.000
_cell.length_c   1.000
_cell.angle_alpha   90.00
_cell.angle_beta   90.00
_cell.angle_gamma   90.00
#
_symmetry.space_group_name_H-M   'P 1'
#
loop_
_entity.id
_entity.type
_entity.pdbx_description
1 polymer ?
#
loop_
_entity_poly.entity_id
_entity_poly.type
_entity_poly.pdbx_seq_one_letter_code
_entity_poly.pdbx_strand_id
1 'polypeptide(L)' 'MELTKQDKKHIQEQTRKLSFRIVEEAREYSRLYEKTYYEEVIKVCQQNIELIDSAHKLTMKMSEDNKT' A
#
# COMPACT_ATOMS: atom_id res chain seq x y z
N MET A 1 1.19 -16.87 -6.05
CA MET A 1 2.01 -16.32 -7.15
C MET A 1 3.01 -15.34 -6.56
N GLU A 2 4.28 -15.64 -6.72
CA GLU A 2 5.34 -14.78 -6.19
C GLU A 2 5.73 -13.70 -7.20
N LEU A 3 6.13 -12.55 -6.68
CA LEU A 3 6.60 -11.46 -7.52
C LEU A 3 7.99 -11.77 -8.07
N THR A 4 8.19 -11.46 -9.35
CA THR A 4 9.51 -11.57 -9.98
C THR A 4 10.41 -10.45 -9.52
N LYS A 5 11.74 -10.58 -9.80
CA LYS A 5 12.69 -9.49 -9.53
C LYS A 5 12.35 -8.22 -10.30
N GLN A 6 11.84 -8.38 -11.52
CA GLN A 6 11.40 -7.27 -12.37
C GLN A 6 10.20 -6.55 -11.76
N ASP A 7 9.23 -7.30 -11.23
CA ASP A 7 8.07 -6.73 -10.56
C ASP A 7 8.48 -5.91 -9.35
N LYS A 8 9.37 -6.46 -8.51
CA LYS A 8 9.89 -5.77 -7.33
C LYS A 8 10.62 -4.49 -7.69
N LYS A 9 11.44 -4.54 -8.74
CA LYS A 9 12.18 -3.37 -9.22
C LYS A 9 11.22 -2.29 -9.72
N HIS A 10 10.19 -2.68 -10.46
CA HIS A 10 9.17 -1.77 -10.96
C HIS A 10 8.43 -1.08 -9.80
N ILE A 11 8.04 -1.85 -8.79
CA ILE A 11 7.38 -1.31 -7.59
C ILE A 11 8.29 -0.30 -6.90
N GLN A 12 9.56 -0.61 -6.73
CA GLN A 12 10.54 0.29 -6.10
C GLN A 12 10.67 1.61 -6.87
N GLU A 13 10.73 1.54 -8.19
CA GLU A 13 10.81 2.74 -9.04
C GLU A 13 9.56 3.60 -8.93
N GLN A 14 8.39 2.99 -8.95
CA GLN A 14 7.12 3.69 -8.81
C GLN A 14 6.97 4.30 -7.42
N THR A 15 7.39 3.58 -6.39
CA THR A 15 7.37 4.06 -5.01
C THR A 15 8.29 5.28 -4.84
N ARG A 16 9.45 5.25 -5.48
CA ARG A 16 10.39 6.40 -5.44
C ARG A 16 9.75 7.64 -6.05
N LYS A 17 9.12 7.52 -7.21
CA LYS A 17 8.42 8.64 -7.87
C LYS A 17 7.28 9.18 -7.00
N LEU A 18 6.52 8.27 -6.41
CA LEU A 18 5.43 8.64 -5.51
C LEU A 18 5.95 9.36 -4.25
N SER A 19 7.09 8.90 -3.70
CA SER A 19 7.72 9.52 -2.54
C SER A 19 8.07 10.99 -2.79
N PHE A 20 8.61 11.30 -3.96
CA PHE A 20 8.92 12.68 -4.33
C PHE A 20 7.67 13.57 -4.34
N ARG A 21 6.57 13.07 -4.89
CA ARG A 21 5.31 13.80 -4.92
C ARG A 21 4.76 14.06 -3.52
N ILE A 22 4.75 13.02 -2.70
CA ILE A 22 4.25 13.11 -1.32
C ILE A 22 5.07 14.12 -0.52
N VAL A 23 6.38 14.07 -0.66
CA VAL A 23 7.29 15.00 0.05
C VAL A 23 7.07 16.43 -0.41
N GLU A 24 6.95 16.67 -1.71
CA GLU A 24 6.70 18.00 -2.25
C GLU A 24 5.40 18.60 -1.72
N GLU A 25 4.33 17.84 -1.76
CA GLU A 25 3.02 18.28 -1.26
C GLU A 25 3.02 18.49 0.25
N ALA A 26 3.65 17.58 0.99
CA ALA A 26 3.70 17.65 2.44
C ALA A 26 4.53 18.83 2.95
N ARG A 27 5.60 19.19 2.26
CA ARG A 27 6.51 20.27 2.66
C ARG A 27 6.02 21.68 2.32
N GLU A 28 4.92 21.77 1.59
CA GLU A 28 4.34 23.07 1.18
C GLU A 28 3.86 23.91 2.37
N TYR A 29 3.63 23.28 3.50
CA TYR A 29 3.05 23.90 4.69
C TYR A 29 3.99 23.77 5.90
N SER A 30 3.45 23.61 7.09
CA SER A 30 4.23 23.49 8.32
C SER A 30 4.77 22.07 8.52
N ARG A 31 5.73 21.93 9.44
CA ARG A 31 6.26 20.61 9.83
C ARG A 31 5.18 19.71 10.43
N LEU A 32 4.23 20.28 11.15
CA LEU A 32 3.11 19.54 11.71
C LEU A 32 2.22 19.01 10.59
N TYR A 33 1.96 19.81 9.58
CA TYR A 33 1.22 19.39 8.40
C TYR A 33 1.93 18.24 7.70
N GLU A 34 3.22 18.36 7.48
CA GLU A 34 4.05 17.32 6.86
C GLU A 34 3.93 15.99 7.61
N LYS A 35 4.09 16.02 8.92
CA LYS A 35 3.99 14.83 9.76
C LYS A 35 2.60 14.19 9.67
N THR A 36 1.56 14.99 9.82
CA THR A 36 0.17 14.53 9.76
C THR A 36 -0.17 13.97 8.39
N TYR A 37 0.33 14.60 7.34
CA TYR A 37 0.15 14.11 5.97
C TYR A 37 0.71 12.70 5.82
N TYR A 38 1.94 12.47 6.27
CA TYR A 38 2.55 11.14 6.20
C TYR A 38 1.77 10.11 7.02
N GLU A 39 1.31 10.48 8.20
CA GLU A 39 0.51 9.59 9.04
C GLU A 39 -0.78 9.17 8.36
N GLU A 40 -1.46 10.10 7.70
CA GLU A 40 -2.69 9.81 6.95
C GLU A 40 -2.43 8.92 5.73
N VAL A 41 -1.32 9.14 5.02
CA VAL A 41 -0.92 8.28 3.90
C VAL A 41 -0.66 6.85 4.38
N ILE A 42 0.04 6.69 5.49
CA ILE A 42 0.30 5.37 6.10
C ILE A 42 -1.01 4.68 6.45
N LYS A 43 -1.94 5.42 7.04
CA LYS A 43 -3.26 4.91 7.44
C LYS A 43 -4.05 4.39 6.23
N VAL A 44 -4.08 5.14 5.15
CA VAL A 44 -4.76 4.73 3.91
C VAL A 44 -4.12 3.47 3.33
N CYS A 45 -2.79 3.44 3.28
CA CYS A 45 -2.06 2.26 2.80
C CYS A 45 -2.35 1.03 3.65
N GLN A 46 -2.38 1.20 4.98
CA GLN A 46 -2.67 0.13 5.91
C GLN A 46 -4.09 -0.43 5.68
N GLN A 47 -5.07 0.43 5.50
CA GLN A 47 -6.45 0.04 5.22
C GLN A 47 -6.55 -0.76 3.91
N ASN A 48 -5.83 -0.33 2.88
CA ASN A 48 -5.82 -1.03 1.60
C ASN A 48 -5.19 -2.42 1.71
N ILE A 49 -4.11 -2.54 2.48
CA ILE A 49 -3.47 -3.83 2.75
C ILE A 49 -4.44 -4.77 3.47
N GLU A 50 -5.14 -4.27 4.48
CA GLU A 50 -6.14 -5.04 5.24
C GLU A 50 -7.28 -5.53 4.36
N LEU A 51 -7.75 -4.68 3.45
CA LEU A 51 -8.80 -5.05 2.49
C LEU A 51 -8.34 -6.17 1.55
N ILE A 52 -7.12 -6.09 1.05
CA ILE A 52 -6.54 -7.11 0.18
C ILE A 52 -6.41 -8.43 0.92
N ASP A 53 -5.88 -8.40 2.15
CA ASP A 53 -5.71 -9.59 2.98
C ASP A 53 -7.04 -10.23 3.33
N SER A 54 -8.05 -9.43 3.66
CA SER A 54 -9.40 -9.91 3.97
C SER A 54 -10.05 -10.57 2.76
N ALA A 55 -9.93 -9.97 1.59
CA ALA A 55 -10.44 -10.53 0.34
C ALA A 55 -9.75 -11.86 0.00
N HIS A 56 -8.44 -11.94 0.22
CA HIS A 56 -7.66 -13.16 -0.02
C HIS A 56 -8.09 -14.28 0.92
N LYS A 57 -8.24 -13.99 2.20
CA LYS A 57 -8.73 -14.97 3.19
C LYS A 57 -10.12 -15.48 2.87
N LEU A 58 -11.01 -14.59 2.45
CA LEU A 58 -12.36 -14.96 2.08
C LEU A 58 -12.37 -15.90 0.87
N THR A 59 -11.56 -15.60 -0.14
CA THR A 59 -11.42 -16.43 -1.34
C THR A 59 -10.89 -17.83 -1.00
N MET A 60 -9.89 -17.92 -0.13
CA MET A 60 -9.34 -19.19 0.32
C MET A 60 -10.36 -20.02 1.11
N LYS A 61 -11.13 -19.38 1.96
CA LYS A 61 -12.17 -20.02 2.75
C LYS A 61 -13.28 -20.58 1.87
N MET A 62 -13.72 -19.83 0.87
CA MET A 62 -14.70 -20.30 -0.11
C MET A 62 -14.20 -21.50 -0.91
N SER A 63 -12.91 -21.49 -1.25
CA SER A 63 -12.27 -22.59 -1.99
C SER A 63 -12.22 -23.86 -1.14
N GLU A 64 -11.99 -23.75 0.16
CA GLU A 64 -12.00 -24.90 1.09
C GLU A 64 -13.40 -25.49 1.23
N ASP A 65 -14.42 -24.65 1.34
CA ASP A 65 -15.82 -25.09 1.45
C ASP A 65 -16.27 -25.84 0.20
N ASN A 66 -15.74 -25.50 -0.96
CA ASN A 66 -16.07 -26.17 -2.21
C ASN A 66 -15.38 -27.52 -2.38
N LYS A 67 -14.41 -27.87 -1.56
CA LYS A 67 -13.71 -29.16 -1.61
C LYS A 67 -14.41 -30.27 -0.85
N THR A 68 -15.43 -29.95 -0.13
CA THR A 68 -16.28 -30.95 0.54
C THR A 68 -17.47 -31.30 -0.31
#